data_81be08f62fed5e432624915bc2e4d367
#
_entry.id   81be08f62fed5e432624915bc2e4d367
#
_cell.length_a   1.000
_cell.length_b   1.000
_cell.length_c   1.000
_cell.angle_alpha   90.00
_cell.angle_beta   90.00
_cell.angle_gamma   90.00
#
_symmetry.space_group_name_H-M   'P 1'
#
loop_
_entity.id
_entity.type
_entity.pdbx_description
1 polymer ?
#
loop_
_entity_poly.entity_id
_entity_poly.type
_entity_poly.pdbx_seq_one_letter_code
_entity_poly.pdbx_strand_id
1 'polypeptide(L)'
;MPKFHLAFTTTALAIGLLSCQPSTATDSKFKDFPHTILWAWERPEDLRFLNPEQFAVAFLAQTLTLTDSEVRSSPRQQPLKVTPETKLIAVTRIETDKIPALSQSQLDEITRLVLNTLKLKNVSALQIDFDAKVSQRGFYRELLTQLRTKIPATMPLSITALASFCLSDPWIKDLPIDEAIPMIFRMGADNNKVKTLLKNGTDFSIPLCQQSYGIATDELLTMNFDKTRRVYIFKSSSAGWTSRDVDKFAQILTDNLSAPNTAPPQHQAH
;
A
#
# COMPACT_ATOMS: atom_id res chain seq x y z
N MET A 1 22.39 -58.69 62.33
CA MET A 1 22.29 -58.59 60.87
C MET A 1 21.33 -57.43 60.51
N PRO A 2 21.86 -56.27 60.11
CA PRO A 2 20.97 -55.16 59.72
C PRO A 2 20.61 -55.24 58.23
N LYS A 3 19.33 -55.08 57.94
CA LYS A 3 18.77 -55.00 56.57
C LYS A 3 18.96 -53.59 56.01
N PHE A 4 19.70 -53.44 54.97
CA PHE A 4 19.77 -52.19 54.20
C PHE A 4 18.57 -52.09 53.27
N HIS A 5 17.77 -51.01 53.42
CA HIS A 5 16.79 -50.61 52.43
C HIS A 5 17.41 -49.60 51.49
N LEU A 6 17.44 -49.96 50.19
CA LEU A 6 17.91 -49.12 49.11
C LEU A 6 16.68 -48.27 48.57
N ALA A 7 16.73 -46.98 48.79
CA ALA A 7 15.72 -46.08 48.28
C ALA A 7 16.12 -45.64 46.84
N PHE A 8 15.28 -45.98 45.88
CA PHE A 8 15.38 -45.48 44.49
C PHE A 8 14.69 -44.12 44.40
N THR A 9 15.45 -43.07 44.16
CA THR A 9 14.92 -41.73 43.81
C THR A 9 14.78 -41.66 42.31
N THR A 10 13.53 -41.59 41.82
CA THR A 10 13.19 -41.34 40.44
C THR A 10 13.22 -39.85 40.18
N THR A 11 14.21 -39.37 39.44
CA THR A 11 14.31 -38.00 38.96
C THR A 11 13.39 -37.84 37.73
N ALA A 12 12.27 -37.12 37.85
CA ALA A 12 11.42 -36.79 36.73
C ALA A 12 12.01 -35.63 35.92
N LEU A 13 12.42 -35.93 34.70
CA LEU A 13 12.88 -34.93 33.72
C LEU A 13 11.70 -34.21 33.14
N ALA A 14 11.45 -32.95 33.53
CA ALA A 14 10.43 -32.10 32.98
C ALA A 14 10.92 -31.57 31.61
N ILE A 15 10.38 -32.12 30.52
CA ILE A 15 10.57 -31.60 29.16
C ILE A 15 9.70 -30.37 29.02
N GLY A 16 10.29 -29.17 29.07
CA GLY A 16 9.63 -27.91 28.78
C GLY A 16 9.25 -27.86 27.30
N LEU A 17 7.97 -27.96 27.00
CA LEU A 17 7.40 -27.64 25.69
C LEU A 17 7.58 -26.14 25.44
N LEU A 18 8.58 -25.75 24.64
CA LEU A 18 8.62 -24.41 24.06
C LEU A 18 7.37 -24.26 23.17
N SER A 19 6.31 -23.63 23.69
CA SER A 19 5.21 -23.20 22.87
C SER A 19 5.70 -22.09 21.95
N CYS A 20 5.84 -22.40 20.66
CA CYS A 20 6.01 -21.43 19.61
C CYS A 20 4.72 -20.59 19.59
N GLN A 21 4.72 -19.44 20.28
CA GLN A 21 3.60 -18.49 20.15
C GLN A 21 3.61 -17.98 18.71
N PRO A 22 2.44 -17.96 18.02
CA PRO A 22 2.34 -17.34 16.71
C PRO A 22 2.74 -15.87 16.86
N SER A 23 3.64 -15.43 15.99
CA SER A 23 4.06 -14.04 15.87
C SER A 23 2.81 -13.16 15.90
N THR A 24 2.70 -12.31 16.91
CA THR A 24 1.67 -11.26 16.97
C THR A 24 1.72 -10.46 15.69
N ALA A 25 0.62 -10.42 14.94
CA ALA A 25 0.47 -9.57 13.77
C ALA A 25 0.94 -8.17 14.17
N THR A 26 2.00 -7.69 13.52
CA THR A 26 2.55 -6.36 13.78
C THR A 26 1.43 -5.37 13.51
N ASP A 27 1.03 -4.63 14.55
CA ASP A 27 -0.08 -3.68 14.50
C ASP A 27 0.13 -2.73 13.32
N SER A 28 -0.75 -2.78 12.31
CA SER A 28 -0.57 -2.01 11.07
C SER A 28 -0.50 -0.52 11.39
N LYS A 29 0.53 0.18 10.91
CA LYS A 29 0.65 1.63 11.10
C LYS A 29 -0.49 2.41 10.45
N PHE A 30 -1.23 1.77 9.53
CA PHE A 30 -2.44 2.31 8.91
C PHE A 30 -3.73 2.00 9.67
N LYS A 31 -3.67 1.41 10.87
CA LYS A 31 -4.85 0.98 11.64
C LYS A 31 -5.88 2.09 11.89
N ASP A 32 -5.38 3.32 12.07
CA ASP A 32 -6.22 4.48 12.33
C ASP A 32 -6.68 5.21 11.05
N PHE A 33 -6.30 4.71 9.88
CA PHE A 33 -6.77 5.28 8.61
C PHE A 33 -8.13 4.72 8.23
N PRO A 34 -9.01 5.56 7.64
CA PRO A 34 -10.25 5.09 7.05
C PRO A 34 -10.01 4.01 5.98
N HIS A 35 -11.01 3.15 5.77
CA HIS A 35 -10.94 2.11 4.75
C HIS A 35 -10.92 2.66 3.32
N THR A 36 -11.56 3.81 3.08
CA THR A 36 -11.63 4.41 1.76
C THR A 36 -10.68 5.60 1.66
N ILE A 37 -9.82 5.58 0.66
CA ILE A 37 -8.84 6.62 0.41
C ILE A 37 -9.02 7.13 -1.01
N LEU A 38 -9.22 8.43 -1.18
CA LEU A 38 -9.36 9.06 -2.48
C LEU A 38 -8.00 9.60 -2.94
N TRP A 39 -7.58 9.29 -4.18
CA TRP A 39 -6.44 9.96 -4.78
C TRP A 39 -6.85 11.32 -5.37
N ALA A 40 -6.22 12.39 -4.87
CA ALA A 40 -6.35 13.75 -5.37
C ALA A 40 -5.13 14.11 -6.21
N TRP A 41 -5.31 14.05 -7.52
CA TRP A 41 -4.24 14.32 -8.49
C TRP A 41 -3.99 15.82 -8.71
N GLU A 42 -3.17 16.21 -9.72
CA GLU A 42 -2.75 17.60 -9.99
C GLU A 42 -3.89 18.43 -10.64
N ARG A 43 -4.91 18.73 -9.84
CA ARG A 43 -6.03 19.60 -10.19
C ARG A 43 -6.61 20.23 -8.92
N PRO A 44 -7.38 21.33 -9.03
CA PRO A 44 -8.08 21.88 -7.88
C PRO A 44 -9.06 20.87 -7.29
N GLU A 45 -9.01 20.67 -5.97
CA GLU A 45 -9.90 19.78 -5.24
C GLU A 45 -10.48 20.48 -4.01
N ASP A 46 -11.80 20.44 -3.87
CA ASP A 46 -12.50 20.85 -2.64
C ASP A 46 -13.21 19.63 -2.06
N LEU A 47 -12.56 19.00 -1.10
CA LEU A 47 -12.96 17.74 -0.47
C LEU A 47 -13.50 17.93 0.95
N ARG A 48 -13.91 19.16 1.31
CA ARG A 48 -14.46 19.48 2.63
C ARG A 48 -15.80 18.81 2.90
N PHE A 49 -16.46 18.27 1.88
CA PHE A 49 -17.70 17.49 1.99
C PHE A 49 -17.46 16.05 2.49
N LEU A 50 -16.22 15.58 2.51
CA LEU A 50 -15.90 14.22 2.97
C LEU A 50 -16.05 14.10 4.49
N ASN A 51 -16.62 12.98 4.95
CA ASN A 51 -16.55 12.60 6.35
C ASN A 51 -15.14 12.03 6.66
N PRO A 52 -14.34 12.68 7.54
CA PRO A 52 -12.97 12.26 7.82
C PRO A 52 -12.86 10.92 8.57
N GLU A 53 -13.94 10.42 9.17
CA GLU A 53 -13.98 9.09 9.78
C GLU A 53 -14.08 7.97 8.72
N GLN A 54 -14.64 8.28 7.55
CA GLN A 54 -14.87 7.33 6.46
C GLN A 54 -13.85 7.44 5.34
N PHE A 55 -13.25 8.63 5.16
CA PHE A 55 -12.37 8.92 4.04
C PHE A 55 -11.06 9.58 4.47
N ALA A 56 -9.96 9.09 3.88
CA ALA A 56 -8.69 9.80 3.85
C ALA A 56 -8.37 10.23 2.41
N VAL A 57 -7.37 11.08 2.24
CA VAL A 57 -6.98 11.59 0.94
C VAL A 57 -5.48 11.37 0.70
N ALA A 58 -5.15 10.61 -0.34
CA ALA A 58 -3.80 10.51 -0.86
C ALA A 58 -3.65 11.55 -1.99
N PHE A 59 -2.85 12.59 -1.76
CA PHE A 59 -2.73 13.69 -2.71
C PHE A 59 -1.33 13.76 -3.31
N LEU A 60 -1.26 14.03 -4.61
CA LEU A 60 0.01 14.30 -5.27
C LEU A 60 0.60 15.58 -4.66
N ALA A 61 1.59 15.41 -3.78
CA ALA A 61 2.29 16.51 -3.14
C ALA A 61 3.36 17.11 -4.06
N GLN A 62 4.01 16.25 -4.84
CA GLN A 62 5.04 16.64 -5.81
C GLN A 62 5.30 15.53 -6.82
N THR A 63 5.83 15.92 -7.97
CA THR A 63 6.48 15.02 -8.94
C THR A 63 7.97 15.32 -8.94
N LEU A 64 8.79 14.28 -8.84
CA LEU A 64 10.25 14.35 -8.93
C LEU A 64 10.68 13.67 -10.22
N THR A 65 11.32 14.42 -11.13
CA THR A 65 11.84 13.86 -12.37
C THR A 65 13.35 13.65 -12.23
N LEU A 66 13.76 12.39 -12.29
CA LEU A 66 15.17 12.01 -12.34
C LEU A 66 15.71 12.24 -13.76
N THR A 67 16.59 13.19 -13.88
CA THR A 67 17.34 13.40 -15.13
C THR A 67 18.68 12.70 -15.02
N ASP A 68 19.62 13.01 -15.93
CA ASP A 68 20.95 12.42 -15.95
C ASP A 68 21.60 12.39 -14.55
N SER A 69 21.84 13.54 -13.93
CA SER A 69 22.48 13.65 -12.61
C SER A 69 21.65 14.43 -11.58
N GLU A 70 20.52 15.03 -11.98
CA GLU A 70 19.73 15.92 -11.15
C GLU A 70 18.37 15.34 -10.80
N VAL A 71 17.74 15.92 -9.78
CA VAL A 71 16.36 15.70 -9.41
C VAL A 71 15.59 17.01 -9.59
N ARG A 72 14.69 17.05 -10.57
CA ARG A 72 13.81 18.22 -10.79
C ARG A 72 12.55 18.02 -9.96
N SER A 73 12.26 18.97 -9.09
CA SER A 73 11.06 18.95 -8.25
C SER A 73 9.97 19.84 -8.83
N SER A 74 8.78 19.27 -8.98
CA SER A 74 7.54 19.95 -9.36
C SER A 74 6.53 19.78 -8.23
N PRO A 75 6.51 20.68 -7.23
CA PRO A 75 5.54 20.62 -6.15
C PRO A 75 4.14 20.94 -6.67
N ARG A 76 3.11 20.38 -6.00
CA ARG A 76 1.71 20.64 -6.30
C ARG A 76 1.43 22.14 -6.32
N GLN A 77 0.83 22.64 -7.39
CA GLN A 77 0.41 24.03 -7.54
C GLN A 77 -1.09 24.23 -7.34
N GLN A 78 -1.85 23.14 -7.47
CA GLN A 78 -3.32 23.23 -7.43
C GLN A 78 -3.85 23.17 -5.99
N PRO A 79 -4.86 23.98 -5.62
CA PRO A 79 -5.39 23.98 -4.27
C PRO A 79 -6.02 22.64 -3.90
N LEU A 80 -5.77 22.20 -2.67
CA LEU A 80 -6.45 21.08 -2.02
C LEU A 80 -7.11 21.61 -0.76
N LYS A 81 -8.44 21.53 -0.68
CA LYS A 81 -9.22 21.92 0.49
C LYS A 81 -9.79 20.67 1.14
N VAL A 82 -9.47 20.46 2.40
CA VAL A 82 -9.98 19.38 3.26
C VAL A 82 -10.36 19.95 4.63
N THR A 83 -11.10 19.19 5.43
CA THR A 83 -11.32 19.56 6.84
C THR A 83 -10.05 19.32 7.68
N PRO A 84 -9.89 19.98 8.83
CA PRO A 84 -8.71 19.80 9.69
C PRO A 84 -8.50 18.35 10.16
N GLU A 85 -9.57 17.57 10.24
CA GLU A 85 -9.57 16.19 10.74
C GLU A 85 -9.21 15.17 9.65
N THR A 86 -9.26 15.58 8.36
CA THR A 86 -8.95 14.69 7.24
C THR A 86 -7.49 14.26 7.30
N LYS A 87 -7.25 12.96 7.36
CA LYS A 87 -5.89 12.38 7.26
C LYS A 87 -5.40 12.47 5.82
N LEU A 88 -4.20 13.00 5.65
CA LEU A 88 -3.57 13.15 4.35
C LEU A 88 -2.39 12.19 4.21
N ILE A 89 -2.30 11.56 3.04
CA ILE A 89 -1.13 10.80 2.58
C ILE A 89 -0.43 11.65 1.52
N ALA A 90 0.79 12.09 1.80
CA ALA A 90 1.56 12.85 0.82
C ALA A 90 2.19 11.90 -0.20
N VAL A 91 1.73 11.98 -1.44
CA VAL A 91 2.24 11.17 -2.56
C VAL A 91 3.38 11.92 -3.24
N THR A 92 4.54 11.29 -3.32
CA THR A 92 5.63 11.72 -4.19
C THR A 92 5.69 10.79 -5.39
N ARG A 93 5.40 11.33 -6.56
CA ARG A 93 5.58 10.63 -7.82
C ARG A 93 7.01 10.79 -8.30
N ILE A 94 7.63 9.67 -8.71
CA ILE A 94 8.98 9.66 -9.28
C ILE A 94 8.87 9.24 -10.74
N GLU A 95 9.40 10.08 -11.60
CA GLU A 95 9.51 9.84 -13.05
C GLU A 95 10.97 9.87 -13.46
N THR A 96 11.30 9.19 -14.53
CA THR A 96 12.66 9.20 -15.09
C THR A 96 12.64 9.76 -16.50
N ASP A 97 13.46 10.76 -16.76
CA ASP A 97 13.75 11.24 -18.10
C ASP A 97 15.01 10.50 -18.63
N LYS A 98 14.92 9.96 -19.86
CA LYS A 98 16.04 9.24 -20.53
C LYS A 98 16.69 8.16 -19.63
N ILE A 99 17.99 8.33 -19.36
CA ILE A 99 18.80 7.39 -18.54
C ILE A 99 19.29 8.15 -17.31
N PRO A 100 18.63 8.04 -16.15
CA PRO A 100 19.08 8.67 -14.92
C PRO A 100 20.34 7.97 -14.38
N ALA A 101 21.22 8.74 -13.72
CA ALA A 101 22.43 8.20 -13.12
C ALA A 101 22.17 7.25 -11.94
N LEU A 102 21.02 7.38 -11.28
CA LEU A 102 20.63 6.62 -10.07
C LEU A 102 21.71 6.73 -8.98
N SER A 103 22.21 7.93 -8.76
CA SER A 103 23.34 8.22 -7.88
C SER A 103 22.92 8.42 -6.42
N GLN A 104 23.90 8.35 -5.51
CA GLN A 104 23.68 8.65 -4.09
C GLN A 104 23.18 10.10 -3.89
N SER A 105 23.69 11.06 -4.67
CA SER A 105 23.22 12.46 -4.60
C SER A 105 21.75 12.60 -4.99
N GLN A 106 21.27 11.82 -5.96
CA GLN A 106 19.86 11.78 -6.29
C GLN A 106 19.01 11.13 -5.17
N LEU A 107 19.50 10.04 -4.54
CA LEU A 107 18.85 9.45 -3.37
C LEU A 107 18.69 10.45 -2.21
N ASP A 108 19.76 11.18 -1.91
CA ASP A 108 19.77 12.16 -0.80
C ASP A 108 18.80 13.30 -1.10
N GLU A 109 18.80 13.81 -2.32
CA GLU A 109 17.91 14.89 -2.73
C GLU A 109 16.44 14.47 -2.74
N ILE A 110 16.10 13.28 -3.29
CA ILE A 110 14.73 12.74 -3.23
C ILE A 110 14.29 12.60 -1.78
N THR A 111 15.14 12.00 -0.94
CA THR A 111 14.84 11.82 0.47
C THR A 111 14.54 13.15 1.15
N ARG A 112 15.37 14.16 0.92
CA ARG A 112 15.18 15.52 1.48
C ARG A 112 13.85 16.13 1.03
N LEU A 113 13.51 15.99 -0.26
CA LEU A 113 12.28 16.51 -0.85
C LEU A 113 11.04 15.78 -0.30
N VAL A 114 11.10 14.44 -0.18
CA VAL A 114 10.02 13.66 0.44
C VAL A 114 9.79 14.05 1.90
N LEU A 115 10.88 14.17 2.70
CA LEU A 115 10.76 14.58 4.10
C LEU A 115 10.18 15.99 4.26
N ASN A 116 10.39 16.90 3.31
CA ASN A 116 9.77 18.22 3.34
C ASN A 116 8.24 18.16 3.24
N THR A 117 7.66 17.13 2.62
CA THR A 117 6.20 16.99 2.56
C THR A 117 5.57 16.71 3.94
N LEU A 118 6.33 16.21 4.90
CA LEU A 118 5.87 16.01 6.28
C LEU A 118 5.56 17.34 7.02
N LYS A 119 6.06 18.46 6.50
CA LYS A 119 5.77 19.79 7.03
C LYS A 119 4.39 20.32 6.60
N LEU A 120 3.76 19.66 5.64
CA LEU A 120 2.43 20.03 5.19
C LEU A 120 1.40 19.65 6.26
N LYS A 121 0.39 20.51 6.41
CA LYS A 121 -0.66 20.31 7.41
C LYS A 121 -1.43 19.00 7.15
N ASN A 122 -1.77 18.29 8.22
CA ASN A 122 -2.55 17.04 8.22
C ASN A 122 -1.88 15.83 7.55
N VAL A 123 -0.62 15.93 7.10
CA VAL A 123 0.09 14.77 6.56
C VAL A 123 0.35 13.76 7.67
N SER A 124 -0.23 12.58 7.50
CA SER A 124 -0.21 11.47 8.47
C SER A 124 0.44 10.21 7.91
N ALA A 125 0.78 10.18 6.62
CA ALA A 125 1.50 9.09 5.96
C ALA A 125 2.21 9.58 4.70
N LEU A 126 3.18 8.79 4.24
CA LEU A 126 3.89 9.00 2.98
C LEU A 126 3.57 7.87 1.99
N GLN A 127 3.52 8.22 0.72
CA GLN A 127 3.40 7.26 -0.38
C GLN A 127 4.38 7.62 -1.49
N ILE A 128 5.10 6.61 -1.99
CA ILE A 128 5.95 6.76 -3.16
C ILE A 128 5.28 6.09 -4.34
N ASP A 129 5.11 6.84 -5.42
CA ASP A 129 4.56 6.38 -6.70
C ASP A 129 5.70 6.33 -7.72
N PHE A 130 6.27 5.13 -7.91
CA PHE A 130 7.38 4.92 -8.82
C PHE A 130 7.27 3.58 -9.55
N ASP A 131 6.95 3.64 -10.84
CA ASP A 131 6.91 2.48 -11.73
C ASP A 131 8.34 2.07 -12.13
N ALA A 132 9.12 1.60 -11.14
CA ALA A 132 10.53 1.29 -11.29
C ALA A 132 10.77 0.14 -12.29
N LYS A 133 11.58 0.41 -13.34
CA LYS A 133 12.08 -0.62 -14.25
C LYS A 133 13.05 -1.55 -13.52
N VAL A 134 13.33 -2.72 -14.09
CA VAL A 134 14.24 -3.72 -13.49
C VAL A 134 15.59 -3.09 -13.08
N SER A 135 16.18 -2.25 -13.94
CA SER A 135 17.44 -1.56 -13.65
C SER A 135 17.37 -0.50 -12.55
N GLN A 136 16.17 -0.10 -12.14
CA GLN A 136 15.93 0.95 -11.13
C GLN A 136 15.55 0.37 -9.75
N ARG A 137 15.30 -0.95 -9.65
CA ARG A 137 14.81 -1.59 -8.42
C ARG A 137 15.79 -1.51 -7.25
N GLY A 138 17.10 -1.62 -7.52
CA GLY A 138 18.13 -1.44 -6.50
C GLY A 138 18.08 -0.04 -5.89
N PHE A 139 18.07 0.99 -6.75
CA PHE A 139 17.93 2.38 -6.33
C PHE A 139 16.65 2.63 -5.55
N TYR A 140 15.52 2.08 -5.99
CA TYR A 140 14.24 2.23 -5.29
C TYR A 140 14.26 1.58 -3.91
N ARG A 141 14.87 0.40 -3.76
CA ARG A 141 15.05 -0.25 -2.47
C ARG A 141 15.89 0.60 -1.51
N GLU A 142 16.98 1.17 -1.99
CA GLU A 142 17.85 2.05 -1.21
C GLU A 142 17.10 3.32 -0.78
N LEU A 143 16.31 3.94 -1.67
CA LEU A 143 15.48 5.09 -1.36
C LEU A 143 14.50 4.78 -0.21
N LEU A 144 13.77 3.67 -0.31
CA LEU A 144 12.80 3.28 0.73
C LEU A 144 13.47 2.95 2.05
N THR A 145 14.65 2.34 2.01
CA THR A 145 15.48 2.06 3.20
C THR A 145 15.93 3.38 3.86
N GLN A 146 16.42 4.31 3.06
CA GLN A 146 16.85 5.62 3.57
C GLN A 146 15.67 6.43 4.13
N LEU A 147 14.52 6.42 3.46
CA LEU A 147 13.30 7.06 3.98
C LEU A 147 12.88 6.44 5.31
N ARG A 148 12.84 5.11 5.40
CA ARG A 148 12.42 4.40 6.63
C ARG A 148 13.29 4.77 7.84
N THR A 149 14.59 4.99 7.65
CA THR A 149 15.48 5.39 8.74
C THR A 149 15.31 6.84 9.19
N LYS A 150 14.75 7.71 8.32
CA LYS A 150 14.65 9.16 8.56
C LYS A 150 13.25 9.64 8.95
N ILE A 151 12.21 8.84 8.69
CA ILE A 151 10.84 9.16 9.12
C ILE A 151 10.57 8.61 10.53
N PRO A 152 9.62 9.20 11.29
CA PRO A 152 9.21 8.64 12.57
C PRO A 152 8.83 7.16 12.47
N ALA A 153 9.19 6.35 13.46
CA ALA A 153 8.90 4.92 13.47
C ALA A 153 7.40 4.60 13.34
N THR A 154 6.55 5.49 13.83
CA THR A 154 5.08 5.40 13.75
C THR A 154 4.51 5.88 12.41
N MET A 155 5.29 6.59 11.59
CA MET A 155 4.84 7.14 10.31
C MET A 155 4.65 6.04 9.27
N PRO A 156 3.43 5.84 8.73
CA PRO A 156 3.20 4.90 7.64
C PRO A 156 3.95 5.30 6.37
N LEU A 157 4.56 4.32 5.70
CA LEU A 157 5.19 4.46 4.39
C LEU A 157 4.61 3.41 3.45
N SER A 158 3.98 3.84 2.38
CA SER A 158 3.40 2.98 1.36
C SER A 158 3.99 3.24 -0.02
N ILE A 159 3.73 2.34 -0.95
CA ILE A 159 4.03 2.52 -2.36
C ILE A 159 2.81 2.17 -3.22
N THR A 160 2.68 2.78 -4.40
CA THR A 160 1.90 2.18 -5.48
C THR A 160 2.69 1.01 -6.06
N ALA A 161 2.00 -0.04 -6.47
CA ALA A 161 2.63 -1.21 -7.08
C ALA A 161 1.86 -1.65 -8.31
N LEU A 162 2.57 -1.99 -9.38
CA LEU A 162 1.95 -2.71 -10.48
C LEU A 162 1.39 -4.03 -9.93
N ALA A 163 0.19 -4.42 -10.35
CA ALA A 163 -0.44 -5.65 -9.87
C ALA A 163 0.42 -6.90 -10.12
N SER A 164 1.24 -6.89 -11.18
CA SER A 164 2.22 -7.95 -11.46
C SER A 164 3.30 -8.09 -10.38
N PHE A 165 3.71 -7.00 -9.72
CA PHE A 165 4.66 -7.05 -8.60
C PHE A 165 4.09 -7.80 -7.39
N CYS A 166 2.78 -7.81 -7.26
CA CYS A 166 2.05 -8.47 -6.18
C CYS A 166 1.72 -9.95 -6.46
N LEU A 167 1.86 -10.40 -7.73
CA LEU A 167 1.47 -11.74 -8.19
C LEU A 167 2.64 -12.56 -8.75
N SER A 168 3.25 -12.07 -9.83
CA SER A 168 4.19 -12.88 -10.65
C SER A 168 5.64 -12.38 -10.62
N ASP A 169 5.89 -11.16 -10.16
CA ASP A 169 7.22 -10.53 -10.07
C ASP A 169 7.46 -9.95 -8.67
N PRO A 170 7.69 -10.81 -7.65
CA PRO A 170 7.61 -10.45 -6.23
C PRO A 170 8.85 -9.70 -5.71
N TRP A 171 9.46 -8.83 -6.48
CA TRP A 171 10.66 -8.10 -6.10
C TRP A 171 10.47 -7.14 -4.91
N ILE A 172 9.22 -6.76 -4.63
CA ILE A 172 8.86 -5.85 -3.54
C ILE A 172 8.71 -6.53 -2.18
N LYS A 173 8.82 -7.87 -2.10
CA LYS A 173 8.50 -8.68 -0.92
C LYS A 173 9.14 -8.18 0.38
N ASP A 174 10.40 -7.78 0.33
CA ASP A 174 11.19 -7.41 1.51
C ASP A 174 11.52 -5.91 1.54
N LEU A 175 10.66 -5.07 0.96
CA LEU A 175 10.83 -3.62 1.05
C LEU A 175 10.46 -3.12 2.46
N PRO A 176 11.19 -2.13 3.01
CA PRO A 176 10.95 -1.60 4.36
C PRO A 176 9.77 -0.61 4.37
N ILE A 177 8.61 -1.08 3.94
CA ILE A 177 7.36 -0.34 3.83
C ILE A 177 6.26 -1.02 4.64
N ASP A 178 5.16 -0.34 4.87
CA ASP A 178 4.04 -0.88 5.63
C ASP A 178 2.93 -1.42 4.71
N GLU A 179 2.85 -0.92 3.47
CA GLU A 179 1.82 -1.29 2.50
C GLU A 179 2.30 -1.06 1.06
N ALA A 180 1.96 -1.98 0.17
CA ALA A 180 2.04 -1.79 -1.27
C ALA A 180 0.63 -1.85 -1.85
N ILE A 181 0.20 -0.78 -2.53
CA ILE A 181 -1.15 -0.68 -3.10
C ILE A 181 -1.13 -1.25 -4.52
N PRO A 182 -1.67 -2.48 -4.75
CA PRO A 182 -1.73 -3.05 -6.09
C PRO A 182 -2.69 -2.24 -6.97
N MET A 183 -2.18 -1.61 -8.01
CA MET A 183 -3.00 -0.89 -8.98
C MET A 183 -3.69 -1.89 -9.92
N ILE A 184 -5.00 -2.12 -9.72
CA ILE A 184 -5.80 -3.09 -10.48
C ILE A 184 -6.50 -2.38 -11.65
N PHE A 185 -5.83 -1.44 -12.28
CA PHE A 185 -6.31 -0.67 -13.43
C PHE A 185 -5.12 -0.29 -14.31
N ARG A 186 -5.36 -0.08 -15.60
CA ARG A 186 -4.33 0.31 -16.59
C ARG A 186 -3.10 -0.59 -16.60
N MET A 187 -3.34 -1.90 -16.42
CA MET A 187 -2.30 -2.91 -16.24
C MET A 187 -1.58 -3.32 -17.55
N GLY A 188 -1.91 -2.69 -18.67
CA GLY A 188 -1.27 -2.98 -19.95
C GLY A 188 -1.41 -4.44 -20.38
N ALA A 189 -0.30 -5.07 -20.74
CA ALA A 189 -0.27 -6.46 -21.23
C ALA A 189 -0.74 -7.50 -20.19
N ASP A 190 -0.56 -7.21 -18.90
CA ASP A 190 -0.94 -8.12 -17.82
C ASP A 190 -2.43 -8.05 -17.45
N ASN A 191 -3.18 -7.10 -18.02
CA ASN A 191 -4.56 -6.78 -17.64
C ASN A 191 -5.47 -8.01 -17.59
N ASN A 192 -5.53 -8.79 -18.67
CA ASN A 192 -6.43 -9.95 -18.76
C ASN A 192 -6.01 -11.06 -17.78
N LYS A 193 -4.70 -11.30 -17.65
CA LYS A 193 -4.17 -12.32 -16.75
C LYS A 193 -4.48 -11.99 -15.29
N VAL A 194 -4.17 -10.79 -14.86
CA VAL A 194 -4.41 -10.34 -13.49
C VAL A 194 -5.90 -10.35 -13.15
N LYS A 195 -6.75 -9.78 -14.01
CA LYS A 195 -8.21 -9.77 -13.81
C LYS A 195 -8.79 -11.18 -13.71
N THR A 196 -8.32 -12.10 -14.54
CA THR A 196 -8.78 -13.50 -14.49
C THR A 196 -8.38 -14.16 -13.17
N LEU A 197 -7.15 -13.99 -12.72
CA LEU A 197 -6.68 -14.54 -11.43
C LEU A 197 -7.52 -14.02 -10.27
N LEU A 198 -7.68 -12.71 -10.16
CA LEU A 198 -8.45 -12.08 -9.09
C LEU A 198 -9.93 -12.47 -9.13
N LYS A 199 -10.54 -12.54 -10.32
CA LYS A 199 -11.92 -12.99 -10.50
C LYS A 199 -12.12 -14.46 -10.07
N ASN A 200 -11.12 -15.29 -10.25
CA ASN A 200 -11.13 -16.70 -9.84
C ASN A 200 -10.78 -16.90 -8.35
N GLY A 201 -10.66 -15.83 -7.58
CA GLY A 201 -10.36 -15.88 -6.15
C GLY A 201 -8.89 -16.06 -5.81
N THR A 202 -7.97 -15.96 -6.78
CA THR A 202 -6.53 -15.94 -6.49
C THR A 202 -6.17 -14.61 -5.82
N ASP A 203 -5.61 -14.66 -4.61
CA ASP A 203 -5.15 -13.48 -3.91
C ASP A 203 -3.71 -13.10 -4.30
N PHE A 204 -3.30 -11.88 -3.93
CA PHE A 204 -1.92 -11.45 -4.05
C PHE A 204 -0.99 -12.33 -3.19
N SER A 205 0.17 -12.68 -3.75
CA SER A 205 1.13 -13.56 -3.07
C SER A 205 2.00 -12.83 -2.04
N ILE A 206 2.04 -11.49 -2.09
CA ILE A 206 2.89 -10.64 -1.24
C ILE A 206 2.04 -10.07 -0.10
N PRO A 207 2.38 -10.31 1.18
CA PRO A 207 1.62 -9.79 2.33
C PRO A 207 1.46 -8.26 2.33
N LEU A 208 2.46 -7.52 1.85
CA LEU A 208 2.39 -6.06 1.68
C LEU A 208 1.28 -5.62 0.73
N CYS A 209 0.92 -6.46 -0.26
CA CYS A 209 -0.15 -6.20 -1.23
C CYS A 209 -1.53 -6.67 -0.76
N GLN A 210 -1.60 -7.40 0.35
CA GLN A 210 -2.85 -7.91 0.91
C GLN A 210 -3.52 -6.93 1.89
N GLN A 211 -3.00 -5.70 1.99
CA GLN A 211 -3.52 -4.68 2.90
C GLN A 211 -4.56 -3.77 2.23
N SER A 212 -4.54 -3.68 0.91
CA SER A 212 -5.38 -2.75 0.16
C SER A 212 -5.57 -3.12 -1.30
N TYR A 213 -6.42 -2.35 -1.97
CA TYR A 213 -6.66 -2.39 -3.41
C TYR A 213 -6.57 -0.97 -3.98
N GLY A 214 -5.96 -0.81 -5.15
CA GLY A 214 -6.00 0.41 -5.95
C GLY A 214 -6.92 0.19 -7.15
N ILE A 215 -8.00 0.96 -7.24
CA ILE A 215 -8.99 0.88 -8.32
C ILE A 215 -9.17 2.24 -9.00
N ALA A 216 -9.71 2.24 -10.21
CA ALA A 216 -10.03 3.47 -10.93
C ALA A 216 -11.53 3.59 -11.22
N THR A 217 -12.03 4.82 -11.29
CA THR A 217 -13.45 5.11 -11.49
C THR A 217 -13.98 4.72 -12.87
N ASP A 218 -13.11 4.63 -13.85
CA ASP A 218 -13.42 4.30 -15.26
C ASP A 218 -13.12 2.85 -15.63
N GLU A 219 -12.53 2.08 -14.69
CA GLU A 219 -12.15 0.69 -14.94
C GLU A 219 -12.52 -0.17 -13.72
N LEU A 220 -13.85 -0.29 -13.47
CA LEU A 220 -14.35 -1.09 -12.36
C LEU A 220 -14.10 -2.58 -12.59
N LEU A 221 -13.58 -3.23 -11.59
CA LEU A 221 -13.38 -4.68 -11.58
C LEU A 221 -14.50 -5.34 -10.77
N THR A 222 -15.18 -6.31 -11.40
CA THR A 222 -16.12 -7.18 -10.68
C THR A 222 -15.32 -8.30 -10.03
N MET A 223 -15.03 -8.16 -8.75
CA MET A 223 -14.37 -9.17 -7.92
C MET A 223 -14.88 -9.08 -6.50
N ASN A 224 -14.72 -10.15 -5.74
CA ASN A 224 -15.02 -10.13 -4.31
C ASN A 224 -13.87 -9.41 -3.58
N PHE A 225 -14.11 -8.19 -3.14
CA PHE A 225 -13.17 -7.45 -2.30
C PHE A 225 -13.22 -7.97 -0.86
N ASP A 226 -12.06 -8.18 -0.28
CA ASP A 226 -11.94 -8.42 1.16
C ASP A 226 -12.28 -7.13 1.92
N LYS A 227 -13.34 -7.15 2.72
CA LYS A 227 -13.87 -5.99 3.48
C LYS A 227 -12.88 -5.43 4.51
N THR A 228 -11.87 -6.20 4.88
CA THR A 228 -10.87 -5.78 5.86
C THR A 228 -9.78 -4.91 5.25
N ARG A 229 -9.67 -4.87 3.92
CA ARG A 229 -8.63 -4.15 3.18
C ARG A 229 -9.07 -2.75 2.80
N ARG A 230 -8.15 -1.81 2.87
CA ARG A 230 -8.38 -0.43 2.38
C ARG A 230 -8.58 -0.42 0.86
N VAL A 231 -9.36 0.55 0.40
CA VAL A 231 -9.57 0.78 -1.03
C VAL A 231 -9.11 2.18 -1.38
N TYR A 232 -8.12 2.26 -2.24
CA TYR A 232 -7.65 3.51 -2.84
C TYR A 232 -8.35 3.70 -4.17
N ILE A 233 -9.02 4.84 -4.35
CA ILE A 233 -9.83 5.13 -5.54
C ILE A 233 -9.19 6.25 -6.33
N PHE A 234 -8.80 5.96 -7.57
CA PHE A 234 -8.29 6.92 -8.53
C PHE A 234 -9.41 7.42 -9.43
N LYS A 235 -9.60 8.74 -9.50
CA LYS A 235 -10.53 9.36 -10.45
C LYS A 235 -9.78 9.76 -11.71
N SER A 236 -10.11 9.11 -12.81
CA SER A 236 -9.45 9.29 -14.11
C SER A 236 -9.88 10.56 -14.86
N SER A 237 -11.07 11.10 -14.54
CA SER A 237 -11.55 12.31 -15.21
C SER A 237 -10.76 13.57 -14.81
N SER A 238 -10.70 14.57 -15.67
CA SER A 238 -10.08 15.87 -15.39
C SER A 238 -10.84 16.72 -14.37
N ALA A 239 -12.14 16.43 -14.16
CA ALA A 239 -12.94 17.10 -13.15
C ALA A 239 -12.59 16.64 -11.74
N GLY A 240 -12.58 17.56 -10.76
CA GLY A 240 -12.40 17.25 -9.35
C GLY A 240 -13.45 16.27 -8.82
N TRP A 241 -13.20 15.71 -7.64
CA TRP A 241 -14.16 14.87 -6.94
C TRP A 241 -15.42 15.65 -6.54
N THR A 242 -16.56 15.01 -6.64
CA THR A 242 -17.84 15.54 -6.14
C THR A 242 -18.45 14.59 -5.12
N SER A 243 -19.37 15.06 -4.27
CA SER A 243 -20.11 14.19 -3.36
C SER A 243 -20.81 13.05 -4.10
N ARG A 244 -21.42 13.35 -5.25
CA ARG A 244 -22.10 12.35 -6.10
C ARG A 244 -21.15 11.23 -6.56
N ASP A 245 -19.90 11.55 -6.91
CA ASP A 245 -18.91 10.54 -7.28
C ASP A 245 -18.63 9.63 -6.09
N VAL A 246 -18.44 10.21 -4.92
CA VAL A 246 -18.13 9.47 -3.69
C VAL A 246 -19.29 8.57 -3.28
N ASP A 247 -20.54 9.09 -3.28
CA ASP A 247 -21.75 8.32 -2.97
C ASP A 247 -21.91 7.12 -3.92
N LYS A 248 -21.72 7.37 -5.21
CA LYS A 248 -21.77 6.31 -6.23
C LYS A 248 -20.74 5.20 -5.96
N PHE A 249 -19.50 5.57 -5.61
CA PHE A 249 -18.46 4.58 -5.33
C PHE A 249 -18.67 3.86 -4.00
N ALA A 250 -19.15 4.53 -2.98
CA ALA A 250 -19.54 3.91 -1.72
C ALA A 250 -20.60 2.82 -1.95
N GLN A 251 -21.60 3.09 -2.79
CA GLN A 251 -22.63 2.12 -3.17
C GLN A 251 -22.03 0.92 -3.93
N ILE A 252 -21.19 1.19 -4.95
CA ILE A 252 -20.54 0.12 -5.73
C ILE A 252 -19.68 -0.78 -4.84
N LEU A 253 -18.92 -0.21 -3.91
CA LEU A 253 -18.12 -0.99 -2.96
C LEU A 253 -19.03 -1.83 -2.04
N THR A 254 -20.13 -1.26 -1.55
CA THR A 254 -21.10 -1.99 -0.72
C THR A 254 -21.71 -3.17 -1.47
N ASP A 255 -22.11 -2.98 -2.71
CA ASP A 255 -22.73 -4.02 -3.56
C ASP A 255 -21.73 -5.16 -3.86
N ASN A 256 -20.49 -4.82 -4.23
CA ASN A 256 -19.42 -5.81 -4.46
C ASN A 256 -18.97 -6.54 -3.19
N LEU A 257 -19.08 -5.88 -2.04
CA LEU A 257 -18.77 -6.47 -0.73
C LEU A 257 -19.93 -7.36 -0.20
N SER A 258 -21.12 -7.26 -0.78
CA SER A 258 -22.33 -8.01 -0.35
C SER A 258 -22.56 -9.27 -1.16
N ALA A 259 -21.85 -9.47 -2.27
CA ALA A 259 -21.98 -10.67 -3.09
C ALA A 259 -21.56 -11.92 -2.28
N PRO A 260 -22.39 -12.99 -2.23
CA PRO A 260 -22.02 -14.21 -1.53
C PRO A 260 -20.80 -14.85 -2.19
N ASN A 261 -19.86 -15.28 -1.35
CA ASN A 261 -18.66 -15.99 -1.77
C ASN A 261 -19.07 -17.38 -2.31
N THR A 262 -19.49 -17.46 -3.59
CA THR A 262 -19.73 -18.73 -4.26
C THR A 262 -18.38 -19.37 -4.57
N ALA A 263 -17.91 -20.20 -3.64
CA ALA A 263 -16.77 -21.07 -3.89
C ALA A 263 -16.98 -21.85 -5.20
N PRO A 264 -15.97 -21.96 -6.06
CA PRO A 264 -16.11 -22.80 -7.27
C PRO A 264 -16.38 -24.25 -6.84
N PRO A 265 -17.20 -24.99 -7.60
CA PRO A 265 -17.48 -26.39 -7.32
C PRO A 265 -16.17 -27.18 -7.26
N GLN A 266 -15.94 -27.88 -6.15
CA GLN A 266 -14.83 -28.83 -6.04
C GLN A 266 -15.04 -29.89 -7.11
N HIS A 267 -14.15 -29.93 -8.09
CA HIS A 267 -14.07 -31.07 -9.01
C HIS A 267 -13.72 -32.31 -8.19
N GLN A 268 -14.73 -33.11 -7.90
CA GLN A 268 -14.51 -34.49 -7.44
C GLN A 268 -13.83 -35.25 -8.58
N ALA A 269 -12.57 -35.61 -8.36
CA ALA A 269 -11.86 -36.56 -9.20
C ALA A 269 -12.50 -37.93 -9.00
N HIS A 270 -13.04 -38.47 -10.08
CA HIS A 270 -13.39 -39.89 -10.22
C HIS A 270 -12.22 -40.65 -10.80
#